data_2900707b3e64ef4df8321b150a262db2
#
_entry.id   2900707b3e64ef4df8321b150a262db2
#
_cell.length_a   1.000
_cell.length_b   1.000
_cell.length_c   1.000
_cell.angle_alpha   90.00
_cell.angle_beta   90.00
_cell.angle_gamma   90.00
#
_symmetry.space_group_name_H-M   'P 1'
#
loop_
_entity.id
_entity.type
_entity.pdbx_description
1 polymer ?
#
loop_
_entity_poly.entity_id
_entity_poly.type
_entity_poly.pdbx_seq_one_letter_code
_entity_poly.pdbx_strand_id
1 'polypeptide(L)'
;MYKIILDGSIIIEDILSASASLEINKVGTVKFQIAVTNPAYKLFKKLKSEISVLDSQNEIIFDGRVLNIGEDFYNNRTILCESSFSYLNDSVALVYEHKGTLNEYIRKLLDFHNAQVEDNRKIYPGTITVEDPNNYVNYSDMNAPSIMELINNKVIKKYGGYMIIRKQAGKNYLDYLAEIPYRMQQEIKLGVNLMDLAKESAGGEIYTVVYPTGARKQAEAAEGATTPGEEGPPITIESVNDGSPFVESKEAIAKFGRIIKHISYDNVTEPMNLKNKAIKDLGQGVLDLESISIKAVDTSVLGDIDSFKLLKWVKVESSIHGVAQHYLIEKLSLDFLHPENNAITIGGMRERLSEVLESKYEEKIKPIANASEEAKRQVGELEQKAKSLIEQTKSSIIGMVSNTYVSKSENEKVVEALSTRVEQTATALQINFNSFKQDLEGLAEGTAAKFSDISEYIRFEHGEIELGKRGNRFKLKLGREKVAFYDSGAEVAYLSNNRLYVTDGEFINSLILGKFAFLPRKNGNLSFVKVVN
;
A
#
# COMPACT_ATOMS: atom_id res chain seq x y z
N MET A 1 -10.20 23.28 7.91
CA MET A 1 -11.32 22.39 8.25
C MET A 1 -11.98 21.92 6.96
N TYR A 2 -12.27 20.64 6.83
CA TYR A 2 -12.92 20.11 5.64
C TYR A 2 -14.40 20.53 5.58
N LYS A 3 -14.90 20.78 4.37
CA LYS A 3 -16.32 21.11 4.14
C LYS A 3 -16.93 20.08 3.19
N ILE A 4 -18.04 19.46 3.57
CA ILE A 4 -18.81 18.57 2.70
C ILE A 4 -19.96 19.37 2.10
N ILE A 5 -20.07 19.38 0.79
CA ILE A 5 -21.07 20.11 0.03
C ILE A 5 -21.95 19.12 -0.72
N LEU A 6 -23.25 19.23 -0.51
CA LEU A 6 -24.29 18.46 -1.21
C LEU A 6 -24.85 19.30 -2.37
N ASP A 7 -24.95 18.68 -3.55
CA ASP A 7 -25.55 19.23 -4.77
C ASP A 7 -25.08 20.66 -5.09
N GLY A 8 -23.77 20.91 -4.84
CA GLY A 8 -23.06 22.13 -5.19
C GLY A 8 -23.38 23.37 -4.34
N SER A 9 -24.31 23.29 -3.39
CA SER A 9 -24.77 24.48 -2.64
C SER A 9 -25.00 24.28 -1.14
N ILE A 10 -25.29 23.06 -0.68
CA ILE A 10 -25.68 22.80 0.71
C ILE A 10 -24.46 22.31 1.48
N ILE A 11 -23.98 23.12 2.44
CA ILE A 11 -22.91 22.71 3.36
C ILE A 11 -23.52 21.78 4.41
N ILE A 12 -22.92 20.61 4.61
CA ILE A 12 -23.31 19.67 5.65
C ILE A 12 -22.58 20.01 6.93
N GLU A 13 -23.32 20.44 7.92
CA GLU A 13 -22.83 20.75 9.27
C GLU A 13 -23.20 19.60 10.24
N ASP A 14 -22.76 19.67 11.48
CA ASP A 14 -23.07 18.71 12.56
C ASP A 14 -22.86 17.24 12.16
N ILE A 15 -21.68 16.95 11.63
CA ILE A 15 -21.26 15.63 11.19
C ILE A 15 -20.75 14.85 12.40
N LEU A 16 -21.23 13.62 12.60
CA LEU A 16 -20.82 12.71 13.70
C LEU A 16 -19.46 12.04 13.44
N SER A 17 -19.22 11.66 12.20
CA SER A 17 -17.94 11.10 11.73
C SER A 17 -17.81 11.35 10.24
N ALA A 18 -16.58 11.59 9.76
CA ALA A 18 -16.33 11.71 8.33
C ALA A 18 -14.90 11.31 7.98
N SER A 19 -14.77 10.51 6.92
CA SER A 19 -13.49 10.03 6.45
C SER A 19 -13.45 9.93 4.92
N ALA A 20 -12.25 10.02 4.35
CA ALA A 20 -11.98 9.77 2.94
C ALA A 20 -10.88 8.75 2.76
N SER A 21 -11.01 7.92 1.73
CA SER A 21 -9.93 7.08 1.22
C SER A 21 -9.75 7.37 -0.26
N LEU A 22 -8.62 7.95 -0.61
CA LEU A 22 -8.28 8.39 -1.95
C LEU A 22 -7.01 7.66 -2.38
N GLU A 23 -7.00 7.08 -3.57
CA GLU A 23 -5.87 6.33 -4.10
C GLU A 23 -5.74 6.57 -5.60
N ILE A 24 -4.51 6.61 -6.09
CA ILE A 24 -4.21 6.82 -7.51
C ILE A 24 -4.85 5.73 -8.36
N ASN A 25 -5.43 6.12 -9.49
CA ASN A 25 -6.04 5.21 -10.48
C ASN A 25 -7.22 4.38 -9.95
N LYS A 26 -7.73 4.69 -8.76
CA LYS A 26 -8.87 3.99 -8.14
C LYS A 26 -10.04 4.94 -7.88
N VAL A 27 -11.19 4.33 -7.70
CA VAL A 27 -12.38 5.05 -7.23
C VAL A 27 -12.16 5.44 -5.77
N GLY A 28 -12.03 6.73 -5.51
CA GLY A 28 -11.96 7.27 -4.16
C GLY A 28 -13.32 7.16 -3.45
N THR A 29 -13.30 7.07 -2.13
CA THR A 29 -14.51 7.01 -1.30
C THR A 29 -14.50 8.07 -0.22
N VAL A 30 -15.68 8.59 0.08
CA VAL A 30 -15.96 9.42 1.27
C VAL A 30 -17.10 8.78 2.03
N LYS A 31 -16.94 8.64 3.35
CA LYS A 31 -17.97 8.11 4.24
C LYS A 31 -18.17 9.09 5.38
N PHE A 32 -19.41 9.48 5.64
CA PHE A 32 -19.74 10.33 6.78
C PHE A 32 -21.07 9.93 7.41
N GLN A 33 -21.27 10.33 8.66
CA GLN A 33 -22.45 10.03 9.44
C GLN A 33 -23.07 11.31 9.98
N ILE A 34 -24.40 11.40 9.91
CA ILE A 34 -25.21 12.51 10.43
C ILE A 34 -26.33 11.99 11.33
N ALA A 35 -26.69 12.79 12.33
CA ALA A 35 -27.82 12.47 13.19
C ALA A 35 -29.17 12.72 12.50
N VAL A 36 -30.24 12.10 13.03
CA VAL A 36 -31.61 12.31 12.57
C VAL A 36 -32.07 13.76 12.64
N THR A 37 -31.47 14.55 13.52
CA THR A 37 -31.77 15.98 13.69
C THR A 37 -31.09 16.89 12.67
N ASN A 38 -30.15 16.33 11.86
CA ASN A 38 -29.44 17.11 10.87
C ASN A 38 -30.40 17.63 9.78
N PRO A 39 -30.37 18.94 9.43
CA PRO A 39 -31.25 19.50 8.38
C PRO A 39 -31.14 18.82 7.03
N ALA A 40 -29.95 18.29 6.69
CA ALA A 40 -29.69 17.59 5.44
C ALA A 40 -30.16 16.12 5.45
N TYR A 41 -30.65 15.61 6.58
CA TYR A 41 -30.93 14.17 6.77
C TYR A 41 -31.76 13.54 5.64
N LYS A 42 -32.76 14.23 5.13
CA LYS A 42 -33.67 13.72 4.08
C LYS A 42 -33.31 14.11 2.66
N LEU A 43 -32.22 14.89 2.48
CA LEU A 43 -31.89 15.45 1.16
C LEU A 43 -31.11 14.46 0.28
N PHE A 44 -30.36 13.54 0.87
CA PHE A 44 -29.52 12.60 0.13
C PHE A 44 -30.35 11.62 -0.71
N LYS A 45 -29.94 11.48 -1.98
CA LYS A 45 -30.53 10.54 -2.94
C LYS A 45 -29.43 9.63 -3.50
N LYS A 46 -29.60 8.31 -3.32
CA LYS A 46 -28.67 7.30 -3.83
C LYS A 46 -28.50 7.44 -5.34
N LEU A 47 -27.24 7.41 -5.80
CA LEU A 47 -26.79 7.53 -7.19
C LEU A 47 -27.20 8.84 -7.91
N LYS A 48 -27.77 9.82 -7.17
CA LYS A 48 -28.19 11.10 -7.76
C LYS A 48 -27.53 12.31 -7.11
N SER A 49 -27.48 12.35 -5.76
CA SER A 49 -26.89 13.48 -5.07
C SER A 49 -25.39 13.54 -5.28
N GLU A 50 -24.89 14.71 -5.66
CA GLU A 50 -23.48 15.00 -5.83
C GLU A 50 -22.87 15.45 -4.51
N ILE A 51 -21.66 14.99 -4.23
CA ILE A 51 -20.90 15.35 -3.03
C ILE A 51 -19.54 15.87 -3.47
N SER A 52 -19.23 17.08 -3.01
CA SER A 52 -17.87 17.63 -3.11
C SER A 52 -17.32 17.85 -1.71
N VAL A 53 -16.04 17.56 -1.51
CA VAL A 53 -15.32 17.86 -0.28
C VAL A 53 -14.23 18.87 -0.57
N LEU A 54 -14.24 19.95 0.19
CA LEU A 54 -13.23 21.01 0.13
C LEU A 54 -12.30 20.90 1.32
N ASP A 55 -11.03 21.22 1.11
CA ASP A 55 -10.03 21.37 2.17
C ASP A 55 -10.12 22.76 2.85
N SER A 56 -9.18 23.05 3.76
CA SER A 56 -9.08 24.34 4.48
C SER A 56 -8.84 25.53 3.55
N GLN A 57 -8.31 25.30 2.35
CA GLN A 57 -8.03 26.32 1.33
C GLN A 57 -9.18 26.46 0.31
N ASN A 58 -10.31 25.78 0.54
CA ASN A 58 -11.46 25.66 -0.36
C ASN A 58 -11.12 25.00 -1.72
N GLU A 59 -10.08 24.16 -1.78
CA GLU A 59 -9.81 23.35 -2.95
C GLU A 59 -10.54 22.01 -2.87
N ILE A 60 -11.03 21.53 -4.00
CA ILE A 60 -11.75 20.25 -4.10
C ILE A 60 -10.74 19.12 -3.94
N ILE A 61 -10.91 18.30 -2.89
CA ILE A 61 -10.14 17.07 -2.66
C ILE A 61 -10.91 15.81 -3.06
N PHE A 62 -12.23 15.90 -3.14
CA PHE A 62 -13.11 14.84 -3.59
C PHE A 62 -14.32 15.42 -4.31
N ASP A 63 -14.70 14.83 -5.42
CA ASP A 63 -15.93 15.11 -6.13
C ASP A 63 -16.52 13.78 -6.62
N GLY A 64 -17.84 13.59 -6.43
CA GLY A 64 -18.48 12.35 -6.78
C GLY A 64 -19.97 12.32 -6.41
N ARG A 65 -20.51 11.13 -6.16
CA ARG A 65 -21.92 10.92 -5.86
C ARG A 65 -22.14 10.03 -4.64
N VAL A 66 -23.34 10.13 -4.08
CA VAL A 66 -23.81 9.19 -3.04
C VAL A 66 -23.99 7.80 -3.64
N LEU A 67 -23.22 6.83 -3.17
CA LEU A 67 -23.33 5.42 -3.57
C LEU A 67 -24.37 4.69 -2.73
N ASN A 68 -24.27 4.81 -1.40
CA ASN A 68 -25.14 4.10 -0.48
C ASN A 68 -25.54 4.95 0.73
N ILE A 69 -26.68 4.64 1.31
CA ILE A 69 -27.20 5.26 2.53
C ILE A 69 -27.61 4.12 3.47
N GLY A 70 -27.01 4.08 4.65
CA GLY A 70 -27.38 3.15 5.73
C GLY A 70 -27.94 3.91 6.92
N GLU A 71 -28.71 3.24 7.76
CA GLU A 71 -29.22 3.77 9.02
C GLU A 71 -28.85 2.80 10.16
N ASP A 72 -28.44 3.36 11.30
CA ASP A 72 -28.14 2.58 12.49
C ASP A 72 -29.34 2.50 13.44
N PHE A 73 -29.16 1.81 14.57
CA PHE A 73 -30.21 1.65 15.59
C PHE A 73 -30.72 3.00 16.16
N TYR A 74 -29.89 4.03 16.17
CA TYR A 74 -30.23 5.37 16.66
C TYR A 74 -30.77 6.28 15.56
N ASN A 75 -31.06 5.73 14.38
CA ASN A 75 -31.44 6.47 13.17
C ASN A 75 -30.40 7.48 12.68
N ASN A 76 -29.11 7.30 13.02
CA ASN A 76 -28.08 8.06 12.35
C ASN A 76 -27.89 7.52 10.93
N ARG A 77 -27.74 8.43 9.96
CA ARG A 77 -27.46 8.06 8.57
C ARG A 77 -25.99 8.03 8.28
N THR A 78 -25.53 6.89 7.78
CA THR A 78 -24.21 6.74 7.18
C THR A 78 -24.34 6.90 5.67
N ILE A 79 -23.68 7.89 5.11
CA ILE A 79 -23.62 8.18 3.69
C ILE A 79 -22.27 7.74 3.17
N LEU A 80 -22.27 6.80 2.21
CA LEU A 80 -21.08 6.37 1.48
C LEU A 80 -21.11 6.98 0.09
N CYS A 81 -20.04 7.66 -0.30
CA CYS A 81 -19.88 8.30 -1.59
C CYS A 81 -18.72 7.68 -2.37
N GLU A 82 -18.81 7.68 -3.67
CA GLU A 82 -17.78 7.28 -4.61
C GLU A 82 -17.37 8.45 -5.52
N SER A 83 -16.10 8.54 -5.86
CA SER A 83 -15.57 9.64 -6.68
C SER A 83 -16.12 9.59 -8.12
N SER A 84 -16.05 10.72 -8.82
CA SER A 84 -16.45 10.85 -10.22
C SER A 84 -15.74 9.88 -11.18
N PHE A 85 -14.61 9.30 -10.77
CA PHE A 85 -13.97 8.21 -11.53
C PHE A 85 -14.88 6.99 -11.68
N SER A 86 -15.77 6.73 -10.71
CA SER A 86 -16.76 5.65 -10.77
C SER A 86 -17.78 5.79 -11.90
N TYR A 87 -18.00 7.00 -12.44
CA TYR A 87 -18.95 7.24 -13.52
C TYR A 87 -18.63 6.41 -14.77
N LEU A 88 -17.36 6.08 -14.99
CA LEU A 88 -16.92 5.20 -16.07
C LEU A 88 -17.48 3.76 -15.99
N ASN A 89 -18.05 3.36 -14.84
CA ASN A 89 -18.78 2.10 -14.71
C ASN A 89 -20.22 2.18 -15.23
N ASP A 90 -20.76 3.39 -15.41
CA ASP A 90 -22.15 3.60 -15.83
C ASP A 90 -22.36 3.44 -17.35
N SER A 91 -21.33 3.10 -18.07
CA SER A 91 -21.33 3.01 -19.54
C SER A 91 -20.52 1.82 -20.04
N VAL A 92 -20.82 1.38 -21.24
CA VAL A 92 -20.13 0.26 -21.91
C VAL A 92 -19.55 0.69 -23.24
N ALA A 93 -18.46 0.08 -23.64
CA ALA A 93 -17.96 0.23 -25.00
C ALA A 93 -18.83 -0.60 -25.95
N LEU A 94 -19.40 0.05 -26.95
CA LEU A 94 -20.03 -0.68 -28.05
C LEU A 94 -18.96 -1.45 -28.83
N VAL A 95 -19.38 -2.46 -29.61
CA VAL A 95 -18.47 -3.22 -30.48
C VAL A 95 -17.59 -2.26 -31.29
N TYR A 96 -16.27 -2.40 -31.18
CA TYR A 96 -15.34 -1.51 -31.83
C TYR A 96 -14.05 -2.20 -32.28
N GLU A 97 -13.45 -1.60 -33.29
CA GLU A 97 -12.05 -1.75 -33.64
C GLU A 97 -11.37 -0.37 -33.57
N HIS A 98 -10.18 -0.31 -33.00
CA HIS A 98 -9.37 0.90 -32.93
C HIS A 98 -7.94 0.60 -33.36
N LYS A 99 -7.47 1.36 -34.35
CA LYS A 99 -6.09 1.37 -34.85
C LYS A 99 -5.62 2.82 -34.86
N GLY A 100 -4.68 3.17 -33.99
CA GLY A 100 -4.22 4.56 -33.85
C GLY A 100 -3.43 4.77 -32.57
N THR A 101 -3.34 5.99 -32.10
CA THR A 101 -2.61 6.35 -30.87
C THR A 101 -3.40 5.97 -29.61
N LEU A 102 -2.69 5.86 -28.47
CA LEU A 102 -3.33 5.66 -27.17
C LEU A 102 -4.25 6.83 -26.79
N ASN A 103 -3.87 8.06 -27.14
CA ASN A 103 -4.69 9.26 -26.90
C ASN A 103 -6.03 9.17 -27.65
N GLU A 104 -6.02 8.82 -28.93
CA GLU A 104 -7.24 8.62 -29.72
C GLU A 104 -8.10 7.49 -29.15
N TYR A 105 -7.48 6.43 -28.64
CA TYR A 105 -8.21 5.34 -28.00
C TYR A 105 -8.95 5.80 -26.74
N ILE A 106 -8.29 6.55 -25.87
CA ILE A 106 -8.91 7.08 -24.65
C ILE A 106 -10.07 8.04 -25.02
N ARG A 107 -9.90 8.92 -26.00
CA ARG A 107 -10.97 9.80 -26.49
C ARG A 107 -12.17 9.01 -26.99
N LYS A 108 -11.93 7.96 -27.77
CA LYS A 108 -13.00 7.06 -28.24
C LYS A 108 -13.76 6.40 -27.08
N LEU A 109 -13.08 5.97 -26.01
CA LEU A 109 -13.73 5.43 -24.82
C LEU A 109 -14.58 6.49 -24.11
N LEU A 110 -14.09 7.72 -23.99
CA LEU A 110 -14.85 8.83 -23.42
C LEU A 110 -16.05 9.24 -24.29
N ASP A 111 -15.94 9.14 -25.61
CA ASP A 111 -17.07 9.39 -26.53
C ASP A 111 -18.18 8.34 -26.32
N PHE A 112 -17.83 7.06 -26.17
CA PHE A 112 -18.81 6.03 -25.79
C PHE A 112 -19.48 6.33 -24.46
N HIS A 113 -18.71 6.72 -23.45
CA HIS A 113 -19.22 7.09 -22.15
C HIS A 113 -20.18 8.27 -22.25
N ASN A 114 -19.76 9.37 -22.86
CA ASN A 114 -20.50 10.63 -22.94
C ASN A 114 -21.80 10.51 -23.75
N ALA A 115 -21.89 9.55 -24.66
CA ALA A 115 -23.11 9.27 -25.42
C ALA A 115 -24.18 8.52 -24.60
N GLN A 116 -23.84 7.94 -23.43
CA GLN A 116 -24.70 7.05 -22.66
C GLN A 116 -25.12 7.60 -21.30
N VAL A 117 -24.50 8.71 -20.83
CA VAL A 117 -24.73 9.25 -19.49
C VAL A 117 -25.31 10.67 -19.54
N GLU A 118 -25.88 11.12 -18.41
CA GLU A 118 -26.38 12.48 -18.25
C GLU A 118 -25.23 13.50 -18.23
N ASP A 119 -25.56 14.78 -18.51
CA ASP A 119 -24.57 15.87 -18.68
C ASP A 119 -23.64 16.06 -17.47
N ASN A 120 -24.14 15.90 -16.25
CA ASN A 120 -23.36 16.04 -15.02
C ASN A 120 -22.36 14.89 -14.78
N ARG A 121 -22.51 13.77 -15.52
CA ARG A 121 -21.61 12.61 -15.45
C ARG A 121 -20.66 12.52 -16.63
N LYS A 122 -20.82 13.37 -17.64
CA LYS A 122 -19.90 13.40 -18.78
C LYS A 122 -18.49 13.71 -18.35
N ILE A 123 -17.53 13.03 -18.99
CA ILE A 123 -16.10 13.19 -18.75
C ILE A 123 -15.43 13.55 -20.07
N TYR A 124 -14.81 14.71 -20.10
CA TYR A 124 -14.14 15.23 -21.29
C TYR A 124 -12.64 14.89 -21.25
N PRO A 125 -11.99 14.70 -22.40
CA PRO A 125 -10.55 14.50 -22.42
C PRO A 125 -9.83 15.79 -21.98
N GLY A 126 -8.96 15.64 -20.99
CA GLY A 126 -8.05 16.67 -20.51
C GLY A 126 -6.66 16.52 -21.12
N THR A 127 -5.63 16.61 -20.29
CA THR A 127 -4.22 16.45 -20.68
C THR A 127 -3.86 14.97 -20.69
N ILE A 128 -3.42 14.44 -21.83
CA ILE A 128 -2.99 13.05 -21.99
C ILE A 128 -1.55 13.06 -22.48
N THR A 129 -0.61 12.61 -21.61
CA THR A 129 0.84 12.58 -21.90
C THR A 129 1.42 11.16 -21.88
N VAL A 130 0.64 10.15 -21.49
CA VAL A 130 1.06 8.74 -21.58
C VAL A 130 0.93 8.28 -23.03
N GLU A 131 1.99 7.68 -23.55
CA GLU A 131 2.07 7.19 -24.92
C GLU A 131 2.44 5.70 -24.96
N ASP A 132 2.00 5.01 -26.01
CA ASP A 132 2.53 3.68 -26.33
C ASP A 132 3.98 3.83 -26.86
N PRO A 133 4.93 2.95 -26.55
CA PRO A 133 6.31 3.01 -27.02
C PRO A 133 6.47 3.10 -28.55
N ASN A 134 5.49 2.59 -29.27
CA ASN A 134 5.46 2.63 -30.74
C ASN A 134 4.47 3.67 -31.27
N ASN A 135 3.88 4.47 -30.38
CA ASN A 135 2.81 5.43 -30.67
C ASN A 135 1.64 4.82 -31.46
N TYR A 136 1.38 3.53 -31.27
CA TYR A 136 0.35 2.79 -31.99
C TYR A 136 -0.25 1.67 -31.14
N VAL A 137 -1.57 1.64 -31.05
CA VAL A 137 -2.33 0.57 -30.41
C VAL A 137 -3.37 -0.01 -31.39
N ASN A 138 -3.57 -1.33 -31.29
CA ASN A 138 -4.60 -2.03 -32.04
C ASN A 138 -5.47 -2.79 -31.02
N TYR A 139 -6.68 -2.29 -30.78
CA TYR A 139 -7.63 -2.84 -29.82
C TYR A 139 -8.99 -3.06 -30.47
N SER A 140 -9.58 -4.20 -30.13
CA SER A 140 -10.96 -4.51 -30.48
C SER A 140 -11.66 -5.15 -29.29
N ASP A 141 -12.97 -5.03 -29.22
CA ASP A 141 -13.79 -5.73 -28.25
C ASP A 141 -15.19 -5.99 -28.80
N MET A 142 -15.68 -7.21 -28.61
CA MET A 142 -17.00 -7.67 -29.06
C MET A 142 -17.98 -7.87 -27.88
N ASN A 143 -17.49 -7.78 -26.62
CA ASN A 143 -18.25 -8.19 -25.43
C ASN A 143 -18.88 -7.01 -24.69
N ALA A 144 -18.77 -5.78 -25.23
CA ALA A 144 -19.28 -4.56 -24.62
C ALA A 144 -18.90 -4.40 -23.11
N PRO A 145 -17.60 -4.48 -22.75
CA PRO A 145 -17.16 -4.28 -21.38
C PRO A 145 -17.43 -2.85 -20.90
N SER A 146 -17.43 -2.62 -19.57
CA SER A 146 -17.55 -1.26 -19.05
C SER A 146 -16.34 -0.42 -19.47
N ILE A 147 -16.54 0.90 -19.59
CA ILE A 147 -15.44 1.83 -19.92
C ILE A 147 -14.37 1.78 -18.84
N MET A 148 -14.74 1.65 -17.56
CA MET A 148 -13.82 1.48 -16.44
C MET A 148 -12.95 0.23 -16.61
N GLU A 149 -13.55 -0.89 -16.99
CA GLU A 149 -12.80 -2.14 -17.21
C GLU A 149 -11.76 -2.00 -18.31
N LEU A 150 -12.10 -1.35 -19.43
CA LEU A 150 -11.15 -1.09 -20.52
C LEU A 150 -10.03 -0.15 -20.09
N ILE A 151 -10.35 0.91 -19.37
CA ILE A 151 -9.35 1.84 -18.83
C ILE A 151 -8.40 1.09 -17.89
N ASN A 152 -8.90 0.29 -16.98
CA ASN A 152 -8.05 -0.46 -16.06
C ASN A 152 -7.20 -1.49 -16.80
N ASN A 153 -7.79 -2.33 -17.66
CA ASN A 153 -7.11 -3.48 -18.23
C ASN A 153 -6.26 -3.13 -19.47
N LYS A 154 -6.75 -2.24 -20.35
CA LYS A 154 -6.08 -1.92 -21.62
C LYS A 154 -5.25 -0.61 -21.56
N VAL A 155 -5.47 0.23 -20.53
CA VAL A 155 -4.77 1.50 -20.40
C VAL A 155 -3.85 1.48 -19.16
N ILE A 156 -4.39 1.55 -17.95
CA ILE A 156 -3.60 1.71 -16.72
C ILE A 156 -2.65 0.53 -16.49
N LYS A 157 -3.14 -0.72 -16.56
CA LYS A 157 -2.31 -1.91 -16.34
C LYS A 157 -1.21 -2.08 -17.38
N LYS A 158 -1.42 -1.59 -18.61
CA LYS A 158 -0.43 -1.74 -19.69
C LYS A 158 0.58 -0.62 -19.77
N TYR A 159 0.17 0.61 -19.51
CA TYR A 159 1.02 1.78 -19.71
C TYR A 159 1.45 2.46 -18.41
N GLY A 160 0.84 2.09 -17.29
CA GLY A 160 1.06 2.79 -16.03
C GLY A 160 0.54 4.21 -16.07
N GLY A 161 1.28 5.15 -15.49
CA GLY A 161 0.89 6.56 -15.44
C GLY A 161 -0.20 6.85 -14.41
N TYR A 162 -0.66 8.10 -14.38
CA TYR A 162 -1.51 8.66 -13.35
C TYR A 162 -2.77 9.24 -13.96
N MET A 163 -3.92 8.68 -13.61
CA MET A 163 -5.22 9.11 -14.11
C MET A 163 -5.97 9.90 -13.05
N ILE A 164 -6.45 11.08 -13.41
CA ILE A 164 -7.12 12.02 -12.52
C ILE A 164 -8.38 12.51 -13.19
N ILE A 165 -9.49 12.62 -12.46
CA ILE A 165 -10.64 13.40 -12.87
C ILE A 165 -10.65 14.69 -12.07
N ARG A 166 -10.55 15.81 -12.75
CA ARG A 166 -10.68 17.16 -12.18
C ARG A 166 -11.94 17.85 -12.64
N LYS A 167 -12.58 18.59 -11.74
CA LYS A 167 -13.75 19.41 -12.06
C LYS A 167 -13.29 20.83 -12.39
N GLN A 168 -13.70 21.34 -13.55
CA GLN A 168 -13.41 22.72 -13.97
C GLN A 168 -14.64 23.31 -14.66
N ALA A 169 -15.09 24.47 -14.20
CA ALA A 169 -16.29 25.14 -14.70
C ALA A 169 -17.52 24.20 -14.79
N GLY A 170 -17.72 23.36 -13.76
CA GLY A 170 -18.83 22.41 -13.66
C GLY A 170 -18.72 21.16 -14.55
N LYS A 171 -17.62 20.98 -15.29
CA LYS A 171 -17.37 19.82 -16.16
C LYS A 171 -16.24 18.96 -15.60
N ASN A 172 -16.34 17.63 -15.81
CA ASN A 172 -15.30 16.69 -15.45
C ASN A 172 -14.33 16.51 -16.62
N TYR A 173 -13.03 16.57 -16.33
CA TYR A 173 -11.96 16.34 -17.30
C TYR A 173 -11.07 15.21 -16.82
N LEU A 174 -10.78 14.25 -17.68
CA LEU A 174 -9.84 13.17 -17.43
C LEU A 174 -8.46 13.57 -17.92
N ASP A 175 -7.52 13.75 -17.00
CA ASP A 175 -6.11 13.90 -17.28
C ASP A 175 -5.42 12.53 -17.10
N TYR A 176 -4.52 12.16 -18.02
CA TYR A 176 -3.73 10.93 -17.93
C TYR A 176 -2.26 11.26 -18.14
N LEU A 177 -1.52 11.32 -17.05
CA LEU A 177 -0.17 11.88 -17.02
C LEU A 177 0.88 10.79 -16.86
N ALA A 178 1.95 10.87 -17.65
CA ALA A 178 3.12 10.00 -17.52
C ALA A 178 3.94 10.36 -16.27
N GLU A 179 4.01 11.65 -15.94
CA GLU A 179 4.74 12.19 -14.80
C GLU A 179 3.91 13.26 -14.09
N ILE A 180 4.11 13.41 -12.82
CA ILE A 180 3.45 14.43 -12.00
C ILE A 180 4.42 15.59 -11.75
N PRO A 181 4.16 16.79 -12.28
CA PRO A 181 5.06 17.93 -12.12
C PRO A 181 4.87 18.70 -10.81
N TYR A 182 3.85 18.37 -10.02
CA TYR A 182 3.42 19.16 -8.87
C TYR A 182 4.16 18.77 -7.60
N ARG A 183 4.84 19.73 -6.97
CA ARG A 183 5.51 19.55 -5.67
C ARG A 183 4.81 20.36 -4.60
N MET A 184 4.77 19.82 -3.40
CA MET A 184 4.25 20.48 -2.22
C MET A 184 5.30 21.39 -1.60
N GLN A 185 4.85 22.45 -0.95
CA GLN A 185 5.69 23.29 -0.07
C GLN A 185 5.82 22.64 1.31
N GLN A 186 4.77 21.96 1.77
CA GLN A 186 4.81 21.22 3.01
C GLN A 186 5.78 20.06 2.92
N GLU A 187 6.66 19.93 3.92
CA GLU A 187 7.59 18.80 4.06
C GLU A 187 7.15 17.91 5.23
N ILE A 188 7.54 16.64 5.22
CA ILE A 188 7.36 15.70 6.32
C ILE A 188 8.70 15.48 7.00
N LYS A 189 8.82 15.87 8.28
CA LYS A 189 10.08 15.81 9.03
C LYS A 189 9.92 15.12 10.37
N LEU A 190 10.90 14.28 10.70
CA LEU A 190 11.01 13.71 12.04
C LEU A 190 11.22 14.83 13.09
N GLY A 191 10.44 14.77 14.18
CA GLY A 191 10.46 15.78 15.23
C GLY A 191 9.64 17.04 14.92
N VAL A 192 8.98 17.13 13.75
CA VAL A 192 8.09 18.23 13.37
C VAL A 192 6.66 17.70 13.19
N ASN A 193 6.40 16.94 12.15
CA ASN A 193 5.06 16.47 11.80
C ASN A 193 5.03 14.98 11.37
N LEU A 194 6.16 14.29 11.30
CA LEU A 194 6.22 12.85 11.08
C LEU A 194 5.85 12.12 12.38
N MET A 195 4.80 11.32 12.34
CA MET A 195 4.23 10.61 13.48
C MET A 195 4.60 9.13 13.48
N ASP A 196 4.58 8.52 12.30
CA ASP A 196 4.87 7.10 12.10
C ASP A 196 5.41 6.89 10.69
N LEU A 197 6.29 5.90 10.52
CA LEU A 197 6.86 5.54 9.23
C LEU A 197 7.13 4.03 9.19
N ALA A 198 6.47 3.34 8.27
CA ALA A 198 6.73 1.95 7.96
C ALA A 198 7.22 1.81 6.52
N LYS A 199 8.28 1.04 6.31
CA LYS A 199 8.81 0.71 4.99
C LYS A 199 8.52 -0.74 4.66
N GLU A 200 8.01 -0.97 3.48
CA GLU A 200 7.83 -2.31 2.93
C GLU A 200 8.56 -2.41 1.60
N SER A 201 9.38 -3.42 1.45
CA SER A 201 10.07 -3.75 0.21
C SER A 201 9.59 -5.10 -0.29
N ALA A 202 9.05 -5.14 -1.51
CA ALA A 202 8.51 -6.35 -2.09
C ALA A 202 9.39 -6.84 -3.25
N GLY A 203 10.21 -7.86 -2.98
CA GLY A 203 11.07 -8.48 -4.01
C GLY A 203 10.35 -9.42 -4.98
N GLY A 204 9.08 -9.74 -4.77
CA GLY A 204 8.37 -10.78 -5.54
C GLY A 204 8.02 -10.42 -7.00
N GLU A 205 8.14 -9.17 -7.40
CA GLU A 205 7.86 -8.71 -8.77
C GLU A 205 9.10 -8.21 -9.52
N ILE A 206 10.28 -8.28 -8.90
CA ILE A 206 11.52 -7.89 -9.58
C ILE A 206 11.86 -8.94 -10.62
N TYR A 207 12.05 -8.49 -11.86
CA TYR A 207 12.63 -9.28 -12.94
C TYR A 207 13.68 -8.45 -13.68
N THR A 208 14.79 -9.08 -14.04
CA THR A 208 15.95 -8.43 -14.61
C THR A 208 16.15 -8.76 -16.08
N VAL A 209 15.33 -9.68 -16.58
CA VAL A 209 15.33 -10.17 -17.95
C VAL A 209 13.88 -10.37 -18.41
N VAL A 210 13.55 -9.93 -19.62
CA VAL A 210 12.25 -10.18 -20.25
C VAL A 210 12.46 -11.09 -21.46
N TYR A 211 11.66 -12.16 -21.55
CA TYR A 211 11.45 -12.96 -22.75
C TYR A 211 10.13 -12.53 -23.40
N PRO A 212 10.14 -11.68 -24.43
CA PRO A 212 8.93 -11.22 -25.08
C PRO A 212 8.52 -12.18 -26.20
N THR A 213 7.21 -12.42 -26.32
CA THR A 213 6.62 -13.09 -27.47
C THR A 213 5.50 -12.24 -28.05
N GLY A 214 5.42 -12.14 -29.38
CA GLY A 214 4.39 -11.39 -30.10
C GLY A 214 3.23 -12.28 -30.57
N ALA A 215 2.46 -11.74 -31.53
CA ALA A 215 1.38 -12.46 -32.19
C ALA A 215 1.88 -13.78 -32.80
N ARG A 216 1.03 -14.78 -32.82
CA ARG A 216 1.31 -16.03 -33.53
C ARG A 216 1.10 -15.82 -35.02
N LYS A 217 2.01 -16.31 -35.84
CA LYS A 217 1.85 -16.33 -37.29
C LYS A 217 0.71 -17.30 -37.61
N GLN A 218 -0.32 -16.85 -38.30
CA GLN A 218 -1.28 -17.79 -38.89
C GLN A 218 -0.55 -18.57 -39.97
N ALA A 219 -0.55 -19.91 -39.87
CA ALA A 219 -0.11 -20.72 -40.98
C ALA A 219 -1.06 -20.45 -42.16
N GLU A 220 -0.50 -20.14 -43.33
CA GLU A 220 -1.31 -20.06 -44.57
C GLU A 220 -2.03 -21.41 -44.73
N ALA A 221 -3.36 -21.36 -44.66
CA ALA A 221 -4.15 -22.55 -44.95
C ALA A 221 -3.86 -22.95 -46.39
N ALA A 222 -3.51 -24.21 -46.63
CA ALA A 222 -3.35 -24.74 -47.97
C ALA A 222 -4.65 -24.50 -48.74
N GLU A 223 -4.55 -24.05 -50.01
CA GLU A 223 -5.70 -23.83 -50.89
C GLU A 223 -6.62 -25.06 -50.88
N GLY A 224 -7.83 -24.92 -50.26
CA GLY A 224 -8.84 -25.99 -50.18
C GLY A 224 -9.05 -26.61 -48.79
N ALA A 225 -8.35 -26.15 -47.72
CA ALA A 225 -8.55 -26.69 -46.39
C ALA A 225 -9.76 -26.02 -45.70
N THR A 226 -10.70 -26.81 -45.19
CA THR A 226 -11.89 -26.38 -44.45
C THR A 226 -11.67 -26.26 -42.95
N THR A 227 -10.44 -26.45 -42.47
CA THR A 227 -10.04 -26.28 -41.06
C THR A 227 -9.14 -25.05 -40.90
N PRO A 228 -9.29 -24.26 -39.83
CA PRO A 228 -8.32 -23.20 -39.51
C PRO A 228 -6.92 -23.82 -39.42
N GLY A 229 -5.91 -23.20 -40.09
CA GLY A 229 -4.52 -23.68 -40.03
C GLY A 229 -4.02 -23.69 -38.58
N GLU A 230 -3.13 -24.62 -38.24
CA GLU A 230 -2.50 -24.67 -36.93
C GLU A 230 -1.79 -23.36 -36.63
N GLU A 231 -1.93 -22.86 -35.39
CA GLU A 231 -1.24 -21.63 -34.94
C GLU A 231 0.28 -21.86 -35.05
N GLY A 232 0.94 -21.04 -35.83
CA GLY A 232 2.38 -21.02 -35.97
C GLY A 232 3.10 -20.50 -34.70
N PRO A 233 4.44 -20.56 -34.70
CA PRO A 233 5.23 -20.07 -33.58
C PRO A 233 5.00 -18.53 -33.37
N PRO A 234 5.09 -18.05 -32.11
CA PRO A 234 4.97 -16.63 -31.83
C PRO A 234 6.16 -15.87 -32.42
N ILE A 235 5.94 -14.62 -32.74
CA ILE A 235 7.01 -13.69 -33.15
C ILE A 235 7.94 -13.47 -31.96
N THR A 236 9.25 -13.48 -32.22
CA THR A 236 10.31 -13.22 -31.26
C THR A 236 11.17 -12.03 -31.70
N ILE A 237 12.12 -11.60 -30.86
CA ILE A 237 12.96 -10.41 -31.13
C ILE A 237 14.36 -10.74 -31.67
N GLU A 238 14.71 -12.01 -31.85
CA GLU A 238 16.07 -12.43 -32.25
C GLU A 238 16.57 -11.71 -33.50
N SER A 239 15.71 -11.50 -34.50
CA SER A 239 16.05 -10.85 -35.78
C SER A 239 16.47 -9.37 -35.62
N VAL A 240 16.10 -8.71 -34.53
CA VAL A 240 16.35 -7.30 -34.25
C VAL A 240 17.13 -7.07 -32.95
N ASN A 241 17.64 -8.15 -32.33
CA ASN A 241 18.28 -8.15 -31.03
C ASN A 241 19.55 -9.01 -31.00
N ASP A 242 20.39 -8.90 -32.03
CA ASP A 242 21.67 -9.62 -32.18
C ASP A 242 21.59 -11.13 -31.94
N GLY A 243 20.46 -11.74 -32.35
CA GLY A 243 20.19 -13.17 -32.17
C GLY A 243 19.74 -13.56 -30.77
N SER A 244 19.61 -12.64 -29.82
CA SER A 244 19.14 -12.90 -28.45
C SER A 244 17.63 -12.80 -28.36
N PRO A 245 16.93 -13.80 -27.78
CA PRO A 245 15.50 -13.73 -27.52
C PRO A 245 15.15 -12.89 -26.27
N PHE A 246 16.14 -12.37 -25.54
CA PHE A 246 15.98 -11.70 -24.25
C PHE A 246 16.33 -10.23 -24.32
N VAL A 247 15.56 -9.40 -23.59
CA VAL A 247 15.96 -8.05 -23.21
C VAL A 247 16.44 -8.06 -21.77
N GLU A 248 17.63 -7.53 -21.49
CA GLU A 248 18.30 -7.65 -20.18
C GLU A 248 18.77 -6.30 -19.65
N SER A 249 18.65 -6.12 -18.32
CA SER A 249 19.32 -5.01 -17.60
C SER A 249 20.55 -5.52 -16.87
N LYS A 250 21.74 -5.18 -17.35
CA LYS A 250 23.01 -5.58 -16.72
C LYS A 250 23.14 -5.06 -15.29
N GLU A 251 22.66 -3.84 -15.03
CA GLU A 251 22.70 -3.21 -13.70
C GLU A 251 21.77 -3.93 -12.73
N ALA A 252 20.56 -4.27 -13.16
CA ALA A 252 19.63 -5.02 -12.34
C ALA A 252 20.09 -6.46 -12.09
N ILE A 253 20.70 -7.11 -13.09
CA ILE A 253 21.30 -8.43 -12.92
C ILE A 253 22.43 -8.40 -11.90
N ALA A 254 23.26 -7.36 -11.90
CA ALA A 254 24.32 -7.21 -10.90
C ALA A 254 23.79 -7.02 -9.48
N LYS A 255 22.63 -6.37 -9.33
CA LYS A 255 21.99 -6.10 -8.02
C LYS A 255 21.16 -7.29 -7.51
N PHE A 256 20.35 -7.90 -8.36
CA PHE A 256 19.30 -8.86 -7.97
C PHE A 256 19.51 -10.28 -8.53
N GLY A 257 20.51 -10.48 -9.38
CA GLY A 257 20.68 -11.73 -10.13
C GLY A 257 19.84 -11.79 -11.40
N ARG A 258 19.95 -12.90 -12.14
CA ARG A 258 19.23 -13.10 -13.40
C ARG A 258 17.83 -13.68 -13.12
N ILE A 259 16.79 -12.87 -13.22
CA ILE A 259 15.39 -13.26 -13.01
C ILE A 259 14.63 -13.02 -14.30
N ILE A 260 14.15 -14.09 -14.92
CA ILE A 260 13.52 -14.05 -16.25
C ILE A 260 11.99 -14.03 -16.10
N LYS A 261 11.34 -13.09 -16.79
CA LYS A 261 9.88 -13.03 -16.93
C LYS A 261 9.49 -13.19 -18.40
N HIS A 262 8.58 -14.12 -18.69
CA HIS A 262 7.93 -14.22 -19.99
C HIS A 262 6.75 -13.26 -20.06
N ILE A 263 6.68 -12.43 -21.11
CA ILE A 263 5.57 -11.51 -21.38
C ILE A 263 5.08 -11.72 -22.81
N SER A 264 3.78 -12.04 -22.96
CA SER A 264 3.14 -12.17 -24.27
C SER A 264 2.46 -10.86 -24.70
N TYR A 265 2.67 -10.46 -25.95
CA TYR A 265 2.09 -9.29 -26.60
C TYR A 265 1.34 -9.74 -27.85
N ASP A 266 0.21 -10.44 -27.65
CA ASP A 266 -0.52 -11.18 -28.69
C ASP A 266 -0.97 -10.33 -29.89
N ASN A 267 -0.98 -9.00 -29.75
CA ASN A 267 -1.34 -8.04 -30.80
C ASN A 267 -0.14 -7.36 -31.49
N VAL A 268 1.09 -7.78 -31.18
CA VAL A 268 2.31 -7.20 -31.76
C VAL A 268 2.84 -8.14 -32.86
N THR A 269 2.83 -7.64 -34.10
CA THR A 269 3.20 -8.40 -35.30
C THR A 269 4.61 -8.10 -35.81
N GLU A 270 5.26 -7.06 -35.27
CA GLU A 270 6.59 -6.59 -35.72
C GLU A 270 7.65 -6.80 -34.64
N PRO A 271 8.78 -7.48 -34.94
CA PRO A 271 9.84 -7.75 -33.94
C PRO A 271 10.41 -6.51 -33.27
N MET A 272 10.58 -5.38 -34.02
CA MET A 272 11.10 -4.14 -33.45
C MET A 272 10.12 -3.52 -32.44
N ASN A 273 8.83 -3.55 -32.75
CA ASN A 273 7.78 -3.06 -31.86
C ASN A 273 7.69 -3.92 -30.59
N LEU A 274 7.88 -5.24 -30.74
CA LEU A 274 7.95 -6.17 -29.63
C LEU A 274 9.14 -5.86 -28.71
N LYS A 275 10.33 -5.61 -29.27
CA LYS A 275 11.52 -5.22 -28.54
C LYS A 275 11.30 -3.93 -27.75
N ASN A 276 10.72 -2.89 -28.37
CA ASN A 276 10.45 -1.60 -27.71
C ASN A 276 9.52 -1.75 -26.50
N LYS A 277 8.48 -2.56 -26.62
CA LYS A 277 7.57 -2.88 -25.48
C LYS A 277 8.30 -3.63 -24.38
N ALA A 278 9.10 -4.63 -24.72
CA ALA A 278 9.88 -5.40 -23.76
C ALA A 278 10.90 -4.53 -23.00
N ILE A 279 11.55 -3.57 -23.66
CA ILE A 279 12.46 -2.62 -23.01
C ILE A 279 11.71 -1.75 -21.98
N LYS A 280 10.52 -1.24 -22.35
CA LYS A 280 9.69 -0.45 -21.43
C LYS A 280 9.27 -1.27 -20.21
N ASP A 281 8.79 -2.49 -20.40
CA ASP A 281 8.33 -3.36 -19.32
C ASP A 281 9.49 -3.82 -18.44
N LEU A 282 10.68 -4.09 -19.03
CA LEU A 282 11.89 -4.35 -18.25
C LEU A 282 12.24 -3.17 -17.35
N GLY A 283 12.20 -1.94 -17.86
CA GLY A 283 12.43 -0.72 -17.07
C GLY A 283 11.51 -0.62 -15.85
N GLN A 284 10.30 -1.15 -15.95
CA GLN A 284 9.36 -1.24 -14.83
C GLN A 284 9.66 -2.40 -13.87
N GLY A 285 10.13 -3.53 -14.39
CA GLY A 285 10.42 -4.72 -13.59
C GLY A 285 11.69 -4.64 -12.76
N VAL A 286 12.62 -3.74 -13.11
CA VAL A 286 13.88 -3.54 -12.36
C VAL A 286 13.74 -2.50 -11.24
N LEU A 287 12.58 -1.84 -11.10
CA LEU A 287 12.35 -0.89 -10.02
C LEU A 287 12.22 -1.63 -8.70
N ASP A 288 13.16 -1.35 -7.80
CA ASP A 288 13.09 -1.74 -6.39
C ASP A 288 12.09 -0.80 -5.72
N LEU A 289 10.84 -1.20 -5.70
CA LEU A 289 9.75 -0.36 -5.23
C LEU A 289 9.63 -0.51 -3.70
N GLU A 290 10.10 0.50 -2.98
CA GLU A 290 9.77 0.66 -1.58
C GLU A 290 8.43 1.38 -1.46
N SER A 291 7.47 0.76 -0.80
CA SER A 291 6.27 1.43 -0.29
C SER A 291 6.55 1.97 1.09
N ILE A 292 6.24 3.22 1.31
CA ILE A 292 6.40 3.86 2.61
C ILE A 292 5.02 4.34 3.07
N SER A 293 4.54 3.75 4.15
CA SER A 293 3.35 4.23 4.86
C SER A 293 3.77 5.24 5.92
N ILE A 294 3.16 6.40 5.89
CA ILE A 294 3.48 7.52 6.79
C ILE A 294 2.21 8.00 7.47
N LYS A 295 2.30 8.20 8.80
CA LYS A 295 1.36 9.08 9.51
C LYS A 295 2.05 10.42 9.72
N ALA A 296 1.46 11.47 9.19
CA ALA A 296 1.97 12.83 9.34
C ALA A 296 0.82 13.79 9.65
N VAL A 297 1.12 14.76 10.50
CA VAL A 297 0.17 15.85 10.79
C VAL A 297 0.23 16.85 9.65
N ASP A 298 -0.93 17.20 9.11
CA ASP A 298 -1.06 18.25 8.11
C ASP A 298 -0.94 19.62 8.80
N THR A 299 0.16 20.30 8.52
CA THR A 299 0.46 21.61 9.13
C THR A 299 -0.20 22.79 8.39
N SER A 300 -0.94 22.56 7.32
CA SER A 300 -1.68 23.60 6.59
C SER A 300 -2.74 24.31 7.46
N VAL A 301 -3.18 23.66 8.53
CA VAL A 301 -4.11 24.27 9.51
C VAL A 301 -3.46 25.31 10.38
N LEU A 302 -2.12 25.37 10.44
CA LEU A 302 -1.33 26.29 11.29
C LEU A 302 -0.75 27.47 10.52
N GLY A 303 -0.80 27.48 9.21
CA GLY A 303 -0.18 28.50 8.38
C GLY A 303 -0.63 28.47 6.92
N ASP A 304 -0.08 29.35 6.11
CA ASP A 304 -0.35 29.49 4.68
C ASP A 304 0.53 28.51 3.87
N ILE A 305 0.36 27.22 4.16
CA ILE A 305 1.05 26.09 3.53
C ILE A 305 0.01 25.18 2.91
N ASP A 306 0.33 24.56 1.76
CA ASP A 306 -0.55 23.64 1.07
C ASP A 306 -0.85 22.36 1.88
N SER A 307 -2.10 21.90 1.88
CA SER A 307 -2.53 20.66 2.52
C SER A 307 -2.03 19.42 1.73
N PHE A 308 -1.89 18.27 2.41
CA PHE A 308 -1.54 17.02 1.72
C PHE A 308 -2.60 16.63 0.68
N LYS A 309 -2.17 16.44 -0.55
CA LYS A 309 -3.03 16.09 -1.69
C LYS A 309 -2.49 14.89 -2.46
N LEU A 310 -3.40 14.10 -2.97
CA LEU A 310 -3.08 13.01 -3.87
C LEU A 310 -2.35 13.56 -5.10
N LEU A 311 -1.40 12.79 -5.65
CA LEU A 311 -0.62 13.16 -6.83
C LEU A 311 0.22 14.44 -6.65
N LYS A 312 0.74 14.67 -5.46
CA LYS A 312 1.74 15.71 -5.18
C LYS A 312 3.01 15.06 -4.67
N TRP A 313 4.15 15.61 -5.05
CA TRP A 313 5.45 15.22 -4.50
C TRP A 313 5.67 15.92 -3.17
N VAL A 314 5.90 15.15 -2.12
CA VAL A 314 6.23 15.62 -0.77
C VAL A 314 7.66 15.24 -0.43
N LYS A 315 8.42 16.17 0.15
CA LYS A 315 9.75 15.88 0.69
C LYS A 315 9.62 15.24 2.06
N VAL A 316 10.27 14.10 2.24
CA VAL A 316 10.30 13.37 3.52
C VAL A 316 11.73 13.35 4.04
N GLU A 317 11.93 13.79 5.28
CA GLU A 317 13.22 13.79 5.96
C GLU A 317 13.14 13.04 7.29
N SER A 318 13.85 11.92 7.38
CA SER A 318 14.02 11.18 8.62
C SER A 318 15.38 10.48 8.61
N SER A 319 16.34 11.04 9.34
CA SER A 319 17.70 10.52 9.40
C SER A 319 17.80 9.13 9.99
N ILE A 320 16.99 8.82 11.02
CA ILE A 320 16.97 7.50 11.66
C ILE A 320 16.40 6.39 10.75
N HIS A 321 15.55 6.76 9.77
CA HIS A 321 14.99 5.82 8.81
C HIS A 321 15.74 5.84 7.46
N GLY A 322 16.79 6.65 7.33
CA GLY A 322 17.56 6.79 6.09
C GLY A 322 16.72 7.36 4.93
N VAL A 323 15.76 8.26 5.22
CA VAL A 323 14.87 8.87 4.23
C VAL A 323 15.17 10.35 4.13
N ALA A 324 15.51 10.84 2.93
CA ALA A 324 15.78 12.25 2.66
C ALA A 324 15.54 12.59 1.17
N GLN A 325 14.32 12.33 0.66
CA GLN A 325 14.00 12.58 -0.75
C GLN A 325 12.53 12.94 -0.96
N HIS A 326 12.16 13.24 -2.20
CA HIS A 326 10.78 13.49 -2.58
C HIS A 326 10.09 12.17 -2.95
N TYR A 327 8.85 12.02 -2.48
CA TYR A 327 7.98 10.90 -2.80
C TYR A 327 6.63 11.40 -3.30
N LEU A 328 6.02 10.64 -4.20
CA LEU A 328 4.66 10.90 -4.65
C LEU A 328 3.66 10.40 -3.60
N ILE A 329 2.66 11.21 -3.28
CA ILE A 329 1.54 10.78 -2.45
C ILE A 329 0.58 9.96 -3.31
N GLU A 330 0.52 8.65 -3.06
CA GLU A 330 -0.27 7.69 -3.85
C GLU A 330 -1.60 7.33 -3.20
N LYS A 331 -1.66 7.41 -1.87
CA LYS A 331 -2.89 7.17 -1.12
C LYS A 331 -3.01 8.13 0.05
N LEU A 332 -4.21 8.62 0.28
CA LEU A 332 -4.61 9.42 1.42
C LEU A 332 -5.77 8.76 2.14
N SER A 333 -5.61 8.57 3.44
CA SER A 333 -6.69 8.23 4.35
C SER A 333 -6.90 9.40 5.29
N LEU A 334 -8.02 10.10 5.15
CA LEU A 334 -8.29 11.33 5.88
C LEU A 334 -9.43 11.10 6.87
N ASP A 335 -9.24 11.57 8.10
CA ASP A 335 -10.29 11.75 9.09
C ASP A 335 -10.58 13.24 9.20
N PHE A 336 -11.81 13.66 8.85
CA PHE A 336 -12.13 15.08 8.75
C PHE A 336 -12.33 15.75 10.09
N LEU A 337 -12.67 14.98 11.13
CA LEU A 337 -12.88 15.47 12.48
C LEU A 337 -11.62 15.32 13.34
N HIS A 338 -10.80 14.32 13.03
CA HIS A 338 -9.58 13.97 13.73
C HIS A 338 -8.37 13.92 12.77
N PRO A 339 -7.91 15.07 12.27
CA PRO A 339 -6.81 15.12 11.28
C PRO A 339 -5.50 14.46 11.74
N GLU A 340 -5.32 14.29 13.05
CA GLU A 340 -4.21 13.53 13.64
C GLU A 340 -4.21 12.05 13.25
N ASN A 341 -5.34 11.53 12.80
CA ASN A 341 -5.46 10.15 12.31
C ASN A 341 -5.17 10.01 10.80
N ASN A 342 -4.87 11.12 10.13
CA ASN A 342 -4.57 11.08 8.70
C ASN A 342 -3.35 10.22 8.42
N ALA A 343 -3.45 9.38 7.39
CA ALA A 343 -2.37 8.53 6.93
C ALA A 343 -2.12 8.75 5.44
N ILE A 344 -0.84 8.72 5.07
CA ILE A 344 -0.35 8.95 3.72
C ILE A 344 0.45 7.72 3.31
N THR A 345 0.20 7.18 2.13
CA THR A 345 1.08 6.20 1.51
C THR A 345 1.84 6.86 0.37
N ILE A 346 3.15 6.71 0.39
CA ILE A 346 4.07 7.27 -0.59
C ILE A 346 4.96 6.16 -1.16
N GLY A 347 5.43 6.33 -2.39
CA GLY A 347 6.29 5.33 -3.04
C GLY A 347 5.50 4.29 -3.84
N GLY A 348 6.09 3.83 -4.93
CA GLY A 348 5.38 3.08 -5.96
C GLY A 348 5.20 1.59 -5.67
N MET A 349 4.18 1.18 -4.93
CA MET A 349 3.65 -0.17 -5.13
C MET A 349 2.56 -0.15 -6.20
N ARG A 350 2.76 -0.88 -7.30
CA ARG A 350 1.72 -1.07 -8.29
C ARG A 350 0.67 -2.06 -7.80
N GLU A 351 -0.57 -1.87 -8.22
CA GLU A 351 -1.79 -2.59 -7.84
C GLU A 351 -1.70 -4.13 -7.77
N ARG A 352 -0.73 -4.74 -8.46
CA ARG A 352 -0.57 -6.19 -8.47
C ARG A 352 -0.03 -6.80 -7.18
N LEU A 353 0.63 -5.99 -6.32
CA LEU A 353 1.18 -6.48 -5.06
C LEU A 353 0.21 -6.30 -3.89
N SER A 354 -0.57 -5.22 -3.86
CA SER A 354 -1.49 -4.95 -2.75
C SER A 354 -2.57 -6.04 -2.62
N GLU A 355 -3.14 -6.52 -3.72
CA GLU A 355 -4.16 -7.58 -3.68
C GLU A 355 -3.59 -8.94 -3.25
N VAL A 356 -2.34 -9.27 -3.64
CA VAL A 356 -1.69 -10.53 -3.26
C VAL A 356 -1.10 -10.46 -1.86
N LEU A 357 -0.65 -9.28 -1.40
CA LEU A 357 -0.08 -9.12 -0.06
C LEU A 357 -1.16 -8.93 1.01
N GLU A 358 -2.27 -8.23 0.75
CA GLU A 358 -3.39 -8.17 1.68
C GLU A 358 -3.93 -9.57 1.99
N SER A 359 -4.10 -10.42 0.99
CA SER A 359 -4.56 -11.79 1.22
C SER A 359 -3.54 -12.69 1.93
N LYS A 360 -2.23 -12.47 1.73
CA LYS A 360 -1.15 -13.22 2.40
C LYS A 360 -0.73 -12.62 3.74
N TYR A 361 -0.87 -11.30 3.92
CA TYR A 361 -0.49 -10.59 5.14
C TYR A 361 -1.49 -10.83 6.26
N GLU A 362 -2.78 -10.92 5.94
CA GLU A 362 -3.80 -11.29 6.93
C GLU A 362 -3.65 -12.73 7.43
N GLU A 363 -3.14 -13.62 6.60
CA GLU A 363 -3.10 -15.05 6.92
C GLU A 363 -1.85 -15.52 7.69
N LYS A 364 -0.67 -14.90 7.52
CA LYS A 364 0.60 -15.49 7.98
C LYS A 364 1.55 -14.64 8.82
N ILE A 365 1.45 -13.33 8.88
CA ILE A 365 2.49 -12.47 9.48
C ILE A 365 2.04 -11.68 10.72
N LYS A 366 0.74 -11.53 10.92
CA LYS A 366 0.17 -10.75 12.05
C LYS A 366 0.59 -11.16 13.48
N PRO A 367 0.97 -12.41 13.82
CA PRO A 367 1.24 -12.75 15.21
C PRO A 367 2.69 -12.60 15.69
N ILE A 368 3.70 -12.50 14.84
CA ILE A 368 5.08 -12.78 15.26
C ILE A 368 6.02 -11.57 15.31
N ALA A 369 5.77 -10.53 14.51
CA ALA A 369 6.69 -9.40 14.37
C ALA A 369 6.48 -8.23 15.35
N ASN A 370 5.34 -8.18 16.05
CA ASN A 370 4.83 -6.93 16.65
C ASN A 370 5.07 -6.72 18.15
N ALA A 371 5.71 -7.60 18.89
CA ALA A 371 5.60 -7.52 20.35
C ALA A 371 6.72 -6.78 21.10
N SER A 372 7.94 -6.68 20.62
CA SER A 372 9.02 -6.18 21.47
C SER A 372 9.70 -4.87 21.06
N GLU A 373 9.90 -4.63 19.77
CA GLU A 373 10.42 -3.32 19.32
C GLU A 373 9.33 -2.26 19.27
N GLU A 374 8.10 -2.69 19.01
CA GLU A 374 6.92 -1.84 18.96
C GLU A 374 6.61 -1.16 20.31
N ALA A 375 6.75 -1.84 21.43
CA ALA A 375 6.49 -1.27 22.75
C ALA A 375 7.49 -0.16 23.13
N LYS A 376 8.78 -0.32 22.85
CA LYS A 376 9.79 0.74 23.10
C LYS A 376 9.64 1.93 22.17
N ARG A 377 9.29 1.67 20.91
CA ARG A 377 9.05 2.71 19.90
C ARG A 377 7.80 3.52 20.23
N GLN A 378 6.70 2.83 20.61
CA GLN A 378 5.41 3.45 20.96
C GLN A 378 5.50 4.42 22.14
N VAL A 379 6.32 4.15 23.15
CA VAL A 379 6.49 5.06 24.30
C VAL A 379 7.17 6.36 23.88
N GLY A 380 8.22 6.31 23.06
CA GLY A 380 8.90 7.50 22.54
C GLY A 380 8.04 8.32 21.58
N GLU A 381 7.27 7.63 20.75
CA GLU A 381 6.37 8.25 19.75
C GLU A 381 5.14 8.90 20.41
N LEU A 382 4.60 8.30 21.47
CA LEU A 382 3.48 8.86 22.24
C LEU A 382 3.88 10.14 22.97
N GLU A 383 5.10 10.23 23.48
CA GLU A 383 5.60 11.45 24.12
C GLU A 383 5.74 12.61 23.13
N GLN A 384 6.21 12.33 21.90
CA GLN A 384 6.26 13.32 20.83
C GLN A 384 4.86 13.70 20.30
N LYS A 385 3.95 12.73 20.20
CA LYS A 385 2.54 12.95 19.83
C LYS A 385 1.83 13.90 20.79
N ALA A 386 1.97 13.66 22.08
CA ALA A 386 1.34 14.49 23.10
C ALA A 386 1.86 15.93 23.05
N LYS A 387 3.18 16.14 22.91
CA LYS A 387 3.77 17.47 22.76
C LYS A 387 3.27 18.20 21.51
N SER A 388 3.22 17.49 20.37
CA SER A 388 2.73 18.06 19.10
C SER A 388 1.24 18.42 19.18
N LEU A 389 0.39 17.54 19.74
CA LEU A 389 -1.05 17.80 19.90
C LEU A 389 -1.31 18.99 20.85
N ILE A 390 -0.56 19.09 21.93
CA ILE A 390 -0.68 20.19 22.89
C ILE A 390 -0.34 21.53 22.21
N GLU A 391 0.76 21.60 21.45
CA GLU A 391 1.15 22.82 20.74
C GLU A 391 0.21 23.17 19.58
N GLN A 392 -0.33 22.17 18.86
CA GLN A 392 -1.34 22.40 17.81
C GLN A 392 -2.66 22.91 18.38
N THR A 393 -3.13 22.28 19.47
CA THR A 393 -4.38 22.71 20.13
C THR A 393 -4.25 24.13 20.65
N LYS A 394 -3.11 24.46 21.26
CA LYS A 394 -2.79 25.81 21.74
C LYS A 394 -2.76 26.83 20.60
N SER A 395 -2.08 26.54 19.51
CA SER A 395 -1.97 27.41 18.34
C SER A 395 -3.30 27.59 17.61
N SER A 396 -4.09 26.50 17.45
CA SER A 396 -5.42 26.54 16.84
C SER A 396 -6.42 27.37 17.65
N ILE A 397 -6.39 27.23 18.98
CA ILE A 397 -7.25 28.02 19.89
C ILE A 397 -6.86 29.48 19.84
N ILE A 398 -5.56 29.83 19.88
CA ILE A 398 -5.06 31.18 19.74
C ILE A 398 -5.45 31.82 18.40
N GLY A 399 -5.35 31.04 17.29
CA GLY A 399 -5.76 31.50 15.96
C GLY A 399 -7.26 31.73 15.81
N MET A 400 -8.11 30.88 16.37
CA MET A 400 -9.57 31.05 16.36
C MET A 400 -10.00 32.27 17.20
N VAL A 401 -9.37 32.51 18.36
CA VAL A 401 -9.67 33.64 19.22
C VAL A 401 -9.23 34.95 18.58
N SER A 402 -8.08 34.97 17.92
CA SER A 402 -7.54 36.18 17.25
C SER A 402 -8.38 36.63 16.05
N ASN A 403 -9.06 35.72 15.35
CA ASN A 403 -9.84 36.03 14.14
C ASN A 403 -11.32 36.31 14.39
N THR A 404 -11.84 36.07 15.57
CA THR A 404 -13.30 36.08 15.80
C THR A 404 -13.81 37.30 16.59
N TYR A 405 -12.97 38.08 17.27
CA TYR A 405 -13.44 39.18 18.12
C TYR A 405 -12.70 40.50 17.95
N VAL A 406 -13.45 41.52 17.58
CA VAL A 406 -13.05 42.94 17.54
C VAL A 406 -13.79 43.66 18.65
N SER A 407 -13.15 43.91 19.79
CA SER A 407 -13.14 45.11 20.60
C SER A 407 -12.34 44.93 21.89
N LYS A 408 -11.56 45.96 22.23
CA LYS A 408 -10.41 45.86 23.14
C LYS A 408 -10.74 45.77 24.64
N SER A 409 -11.95 45.99 25.10
CA SER A 409 -12.27 46.07 26.54
C SER A 409 -13.07 44.90 27.13
N GLU A 410 -13.72 44.08 26.31
CA GLU A 410 -14.32 42.82 26.74
C GLU A 410 -13.40 41.61 26.50
N ASN A 411 -12.40 41.80 25.66
CA ASN A 411 -11.46 40.75 25.24
C ASN A 411 -10.50 40.31 26.37
N GLU A 412 -10.10 41.19 27.28
CA GLU A 412 -9.14 40.77 28.33
C GLU A 412 -9.74 39.74 29.28
N LYS A 413 -11.02 39.86 29.65
CA LYS A 413 -11.69 38.88 30.53
C LYS A 413 -11.99 37.56 29.82
N VAL A 414 -12.32 37.58 28.52
CA VAL A 414 -12.59 36.36 27.73
C VAL A 414 -11.29 35.66 27.41
N VAL A 415 -10.23 36.39 27.09
CA VAL A 415 -8.88 35.83 26.84
C VAL A 415 -8.31 35.20 28.11
N GLU A 416 -8.49 35.84 29.28
CA GLU A 416 -8.04 35.27 30.56
C GLU A 416 -8.84 34.01 30.96
N ALA A 417 -10.16 34.03 30.77
CA ALA A 417 -11.01 32.85 31.02
C ALA A 417 -10.73 31.71 30.05
N LEU A 418 -10.45 32.00 28.75
CA LEU A 418 -10.06 31.00 27.74
C LEU A 418 -8.65 30.50 28.02
N SER A 419 -7.69 31.33 28.38
CA SER A 419 -6.34 30.91 28.75
C SER A 419 -6.37 29.97 29.94
N THR A 420 -7.14 30.29 30.98
CA THR A 420 -7.32 29.42 32.16
C THR A 420 -7.96 28.07 31.78
N ARG A 421 -8.92 28.10 30.86
CA ARG A 421 -9.60 26.87 30.39
C ARG A 421 -8.70 25.99 29.49
N VAL A 422 -7.86 26.64 28.69
CA VAL A 422 -6.82 25.97 27.88
C VAL A 422 -5.76 25.35 28.80
N GLU A 423 -5.30 26.06 29.83
CA GLU A 423 -4.35 25.52 30.80
C GLU A 423 -4.94 24.37 31.62
N GLN A 424 -6.21 24.45 32.00
CA GLN A 424 -6.91 23.36 32.69
C GLN A 424 -7.07 22.14 31.78
N THR A 425 -7.40 22.33 30.50
CA THR A 425 -7.53 21.24 29.51
C THR A 425 -6.16 20.64 29.20
N ALA A 426 -5.13 21.44 29.03
CA ALA A 426 -3.76 20.98 28.84
C ALA A 426 -3.25 20.19 30.06
N THR A 427 -3.56 20.66 31.28
CA THR A 427 -3.21 19.96 32.51
C THR A 427 -3.96 18.63 32.64
N ALA A 428 -5.26 18.60 32.30
CA ALA A 428 -6.04 17.35 32.30
C ALA A 428 -5.55 16.34 31.26
N LEU A 429 -5.18 16.82 30.06
CA LEU A 429 -4.55 15.99 29.03
C LEU A 429 -3.19 15.46 29.48
N GLN A 430 -2.38 16.29 30.15
CA GLN A 430 -1.10 15.88 30.72
C GLN A 430 -1.26 14.79 31.80
N ILE A 431 -2.27 14.93 32.67
CA ILE A 431 -2.57 13.94 33.72
C ILE A 431 -3.01 12.61 33.07
N ASN A 432 -3.92 12.66 32.12
CA ASN A 432 -4.38 11.46 31.39
C ASN A 432 -3.24 10.80 30.60
N PHE A 433 -2.36 11.61 29.99
CA PHE A 433 -1.18 11.10 29.30
C PHE A 433 -0.19 10.44 30.27
N ASN A 434 0.06 11.05 31.42
CA ASN A 434 0.95 10.47 32.42
C ASN A 434 0.39 9.16 33.01
N SER A 435 -0.94 9.07 33.20
CA SER A 435 -1.60 7.83 33.61
C SER A 435 -1.46 6.75 32.54
N PHE A 436 -1.72 7.10 31.27
CA PHE A 436 -1.56 6.18 30.14
C PHE A 436 -0.10 5.76 29.93
N LYS A 437 0.87 6.67 30.18
CA LYS A 437 2.29 6.34 30.16
C LYS A 437 2.65 5.33 31.25
N GLN A 438 2.13 5.50 32.48
CA GLN A 438 2.32 4.54 33.56
C GLN A 438 1.73 3.17 33.25
N ASP A 439 0.54 3.13 32.65
CA ASP A 439 -0.09 1.87 32.22
C ASP A 439 0.73 1.17 31.13
N LEU A 440 1.30 1.92 30.19
CA LEU A 440 2.18 1.39 29.14
C LEU A 440 3.55 0.95 29.68
N GLU A 441 4.13 1.71 30.62
CA GLU A 441 5.38 1.31 31.29
C GLU A 441 5.18 0.01 32.07
N GLY A 442 4.06 -0.15 32.77
CA GLY A 442 3.69 -1.39 33.46
C GLY A 442 3.49 -2.58 32.51
N LEU A 443 2.90 -2.34 31.33
CA LEU A 443 2.78 -3.35 30.26
C LEU A 443 4.15 -3.69 29.64
N ALA A 444 4.99 -2.69 29.43
CA ALA A 444 6.33 -2.84 28.88
C ALA A 444 7.25 -3.59 29.85
N GLU A 445 7.19 -3.28 31.16
CA GLU A 445 7.92 -4.02 32.20
C GLU A 445 7.47 -5.48 32.29
N GLY A 446 6.15 -5.74 32.25
CA GLY A 446 5.62 -7.10 32.23
C GLY A 446 6.03 -7.90 30.98
N THR A 447 6.11 -7.23 29.84
CA THR A 447 6.58 -7.82 28.57
C THR A 447 8.09 -8.00 28.59
N ALA A 448 8.85 -7.03 29.08
CA ALA A 448 10.30 -7.12 29.22
C ALA A 448 10.72 -8.24 30.20
N ALA A 449 9.98 -8.43 31.29
CA ALA A 449 10.21 -9.53 32.20
C ALA A 449 10.00 -10.90 31.55
N LYS A 450 8.91 -11.07 30.79
CA LYS A 450 8.67 -12.30 29.99
C LYS A 450 9.70 -12.53 28.90
N PHE A 451 10.20 -11.46 28.26
CA PHE A 451 11.29 -11.56 27.29
C PHE A 451 12.63 -11.85 27.97
N SER A 452 12.87 -11.29 29.14
CA SER A 452 14.04 -11.64 29.95
C SER A 452 14.04 -13.13 30.29
N ASP A 453 12.91 -13.67 30.75
CA ASP A 453 12.74 -15.09 31.03
C ASP A 453 12.97 -15.95 29.78
N ILE A 454 12.43 -15.56 28.62
CA ILE A 454 12.65 -16.26 27.36
C ILE A 454 14.12 -16.16 26.95
N SER A 455 14.74 -14.99 27.03
CA SER A 455 16.14 -14.75 26.65
C SER A 455 17.15 -15.43 27.57
N GLU A 456 16.74 -15.83 28.78
CA GLU A 456 17.53 -16.65 29.65
C GLU A 456 17.74 -18.08 29.09
N TYR A 457 16.76 -18.57 28.32
CA TYR A 457 16.75 -19.92 27.74
C TYR A 457 16.96 -19.97 26.23
N ILE A 458 16.67 -18.90 25.50
CA ILE A 458 16.80 -18.80 24.03
C ILE A 458 17.63 -17.58 23.69
N ARG A 459 18.74 -17.75 23.03
CA ARG A 459 19.65 -16.66 22.59
C ARG A 459 19.90 -16.73 21.10
N PHE A 460 20.01 -15.56 20.50
CA PHE A 460 20.40 -15.36 19.09
C PHE A 460 21.77 -14.70 19.08
N GLU A 461 22.81 -15.47 18.84
CA GLU A 461 24.19 -15.00 18.85
C GLU A 461 24.90 -15.45 17.56
N HIS A 462 25.56 -14.51 16.87
CA HIS A 462 26.38 -14.79 15.68
C HIS A 462 25.65 -15.52 14.54
N GLY A 463 24.33 -15.34 14.39
CA GLY A 463 23.53 -16.01 13.38
C GLY A 463 23.11 -17.45 13.73
N GLU A 464 23.28 -17.85 14.99
CA GLU A 464 22.86 -19.14 15.55
C GLU A 464 21.82 -18.94 16.66
N ILE A 465 20.99 -19.97 16.88
CA ILE A 465 20.07 -20.01 18.02
C ILE A 465 20.66 -20.94 19.07
N GLU A 466 20.95 -20.40 20.25
CA GLU A 466 21.36 -21.20 21.41
C GLU A 466 20.20 -21.43 22.37
N LEU A 467 19.87 -22.69 22.63
CA LEU A 467 18.84 -23.12 23.59
C LEU A 467 19.51 -23.68 24.83
N GLY A 468 19.13 -23.15 26.00
CA GLY A 468 19.66 -23.53 27.29
C GLY A 468 19.95 -22.33 28.18
N LYS A 469 19.76 -22.46 29.51
CA LYS A 469 20.00 -21.39 30.47
C LYS A 469 21.48 -20.95 30.40
N ARG A 470 21.73 -19.65 30.53
CA ARG A 470 23.10 -19.10 30.55
C ARG A 470 23.90 -19.71 31.70
N GLY A 471 25.06 -20.28 31.37
CA GLY A 471 25.91 -20.97 32.36
C GLY A 471 25.58 -22.46 32.58
N ASN A 472 24.50 -22.99 32.02
CA ASN A 472 24.23 -24.41 32.07
C ASN A 472 25.28 -25.22 31.33
N ARG A 473 25.57 -26.39 31.88
CA ARG A 473 26.48 -27.37 31.32
C ARG A 473 26.01 -27.87 29.97
N PHE A 474 24.70 -28.14 29.81
CA PHE A 474 24.11 -28.69 28.60
C PHE A 474 23.42 -27.61 27.79
N LYS A 475 23.70 -27.55 26.46
CA LYS A 475 23.16 -26.60 25.53
C LYS A 475 22.92 -27.22 24.16
N LEU A 476 21.91 -26.68 23.43
CA LEU A 476 21.64 -26.99 22.03
C LEU A 476 21.90 -25.74 21.20
N LYS A 477 22.66 -25.88 20.11
CA LYS A 477 22.88 -24.81 19.12
C LYS A 477 22.30 -25.22 17.77
N LEU A 478 21.48 -24.33 17.20
CA LEU A 478 20.96 -24.45 15.84
C LEU A 478 21.70 -23.44 14.97
N GLY A 479 22.61 -23.92 14.19
CA GLY A 479 23.38 -23.13 13.23
C GLY A 479 22.92 -23.40 11.81
N ARG A 480 23.51 -22.66 10.87
CA ARG A 480 23.21 -22.75 9.44
C ARG A 480 23.50 -24.12 8.84
N GLU A 481 24.55 -24.79 9.33
CA GLU A 481 25.06 -26.04 8.73
C GLU A 481 24.78 -27.28 9.60
N LYS A 482 24.54 -27.09 10.89
CA LYS A 482 24.32 -28.18 11.82
C LYS A 482 23.46 -27.79 13.03
N VAL A 483 22.84 -28.79 13.63
CA VAL A 483 22.23 -28.76 14.96
C VAL A 483 23.17 -29.50 15.90
N ALA A 484 23.70 -28.83 16.92
CA ALA A 484 24.74 -29.41 17.78
C ALA A 484 24.36 -29.36 19.25
N PHE A 485 24.70 -30.43 19.97
CA PHE A 485 24.54 -30.59 21.41
C PHE A 485 25.89 -30.42 22.09
N TYR A 486 25.91 -29.56 23.11
CA TYR A 486 27.11 -29.25 23.88
C TYR A 486 26.94 -29.68 25.33
N ASP A 487 27.96 -30.29 25.91
CA ASP A 487 28.11 -30.51 27.34
C ASP A 487 29.40 -29.85 27.83
N SER A 488 29.29 -28.96 28.83
CA SER A 488 30.44 -28.26 29.43
C SER A 488 31.32 -27.52 28.40
N GLY A 489 30.72 -27.07 27.31
CA GLY A 489 31.41 -26.35 26.22
C GLY A 489 32.00 -27.24 25.11
N ALA A 490 31.98 -28.56 25.29
CA ALA A 490 32.42 -29.53 24.27
C ALA A 490 31.21 -29.99 23.43
N GLU A 491 31.36 -30.09 22.13
CA GLU A 491 30.35 -30.66 21.23
C GLU A 491 30.31 -32.18 21.40
N VAL A 492 29.18 -32.70 21.85
CA VAL A 492 29.00 -34.13 22.18
C VAL A 492 28.20 -34.88 21.15
N ALA A 493 27.34 -34.18 20.38
CA ALA A 493 26.64 -34.73 19.24
C ALA A 493 26.21 -33.61 18.28
N TYR A 494 26.06 -33.92 17.00
CA TYR A 494 25.48 -32.98 16.05
C TYR A 494 24.81 -33.69 14.86
N LEU A 495 23.83 -33.00 14.27
CA LEU A 495 23.14 -33.37 13.05
C LEU A 495 23.58 -32.44 11.93
N SER A 496 24.17 -32.99 10.87
CA SER A 496 24.59 -32.26 9.68
C SER A 496 24.59 -33.19 8.48
N ASN A 497 24.28 -32.66 7.29
CA ASN A 497 24.29 -33.43 6.04
C ASN A 497 23.52 -34.77 6.11
N ASN A 498 22.33 -34.75 6.73
CA ASN A 498 21.46 -35.93 6.95
C ASN A 498 22.11 -37.05 7.78
N ARG A 499 23.11 -36.75 8.58
CA ARG A 499 23.79 -37.72 9.46
C ARG A 499 23.86 -37.19 10.88
N LEU A 500 23.67 -38.10 11.83
CA LEU A 500 23.87 -37.86 13.25
C LEU A 500 25.28 -38.33 13.63
N TYR A 501 26.06 -37.43 14.21
CA TYR A 501 27.38 -37.70 14.78
C TYR A 501 27.27 -37.65 16.29
N VAL A 502 27.76 -38.66 16.99
CA VAL A 502 27.74 -38.77 18.46
C VAL A 502 29.11 -39.20 18.94
N THR A 503 29.69 -38.46 19.89
CA THR A 503 31.02 -38.77 20.45
C THR A 503 30.98 -39.98 21.34
N ASP A 504 29.90 -40.09 22.19
CA ASP A 504 29.65 -41.21 23.09
C ASP A 504 28.12 -41.35 23.24
N GLY A 505 27.59 -42.56 23.17
CA GLY A 505 26.16 -42.79 23.13
C GLY A 505 25.73 -44.04 23.89
N GLU A 506 24.76 -43.87 24.82
CA GLU A 506 24.05 -44.94 25.47
C GLU A 506 22.68 -45.15 24.86
N PHE A 507 22.41 -46.38 24.37
CA PHE A 507 21.11 -46.74 23.79
C PHE A 507 20.31 -47.58 24.81
N ILE A 508 19.28 -46.97 25.42
CA ILE A 508 18.55 -47.53 26.54
C ILE A 508 17.80 -48.84 26.17
N ASN A 509 17.26 -48.94 24.98
CA ASN A 509 16.45 -50.11 24.58
C ASN A 509 17.07 -50.90 23.44
N SER A 510 17.33 -50.26 22.30
CA SER A 510 17.83 -50.92 21.12
C SER A 510 18.50 -49.95 20.17
N LEU A 511 19.40 -50.44 19.32
CA LEU A 511 19.95 -49.72 18.17
C LEU A 511 19.62 -50.49 16.91
N ILE A 512 18.86 -49.84 16.01
CA ILE A 512 18.48 -50.42 14.72
C ILE A 512 19.30 -49.73 13.63
N LEU A 513 20.01 -50.51 12.82
CA LEU A 513 20.83 -50.04 11.69
C LEU A 513 20.32 -50.74 10.42
N GLY A 514 19.44 -50.06 9.67
CA GLY A 514 18.78 -50.61 8.52
C GLY A 514 17.91 -51.84 8.86
N LYS A 515 18.27 -53.01 8.36
CA LYS A 515 17.57 -54.27 8.63
C LYS A 515 18.14 -55.07 9.81
N PHE A 516 19.03 -54.50 10.58
CA PHE A 516 19.67 -55.16 11.72
C PHE A 516 19.48 -54.34 12.99
N ALA A 517 19.39 -55.04 14.14
CA ALA A 517 19.24 -54.42 15.46
C ALA A 517 20.15 -55.06 16.49
N PHE A 518 20.64 -54.22 17.42
CA PHE A 518 21.20 -54.65 18.70
C PHE A 518 20.10 -54.61 19.72
N LEU A 519 19.70 -55.76 20.28
CA LEU A 519 18.63 -55.87 21.24
C LEU A 519 19.16 -56.48 22.56
N PRO A 520 18.84 -55.88 23.72
CA PRO A 520 19.19 -56.45 25.03
C PRO A 520 18.36 -57.74 25.29
N ARG A 521 19.01 -58.75 25.90
CA ARG A 521 18.39 -59.98 26.35
C ARG A 521 18.07 -59.89 27.84
N LYS A 522 17.11 -60.70 28.27
CA LYS A 522 16.73 -60.82 29.69
C LYS A 522 17.88 -61.24 30.62
N ASN A 523 18.92 -61.87 30.10
CA ASN A 523 20.11 -62.34 30.83
C ASN A 523 21.24 -61.29 30.84
N GLY A 524 21.01 -60.06 30.42
CA GLY A 524 22.00 -58.98 30.38
C GLY A 524 22.93 -58.97 29.16
N ASN A 525 22.84 -59.95 28.25
CA ASN A 525 23.61 -60.00 27.03
C ASN A 525 22.94 -59.22 25.89
N LEU A 526 23.72 -58.87 24.84
CA LEU A 526 23.25 -58.21 23.65
C LEU A 526 23.09 -59.17 22.50
N SER A 527 22.00 -59.08 21.73
CA SER A 527 21.81 -59.82 20.48
C SER A 527 21.92 -58.88 19.28
N PHE A 528 22.65 -59.30 18.26
CA PHE A 528 22.60 -58.75 16.92
C PHE A 528 21.64 -59.58 16.06
N VAL A 529 20.53 -59.01 15.66
CA VAL A 529 19.47 -59.71 14.96
C VAL A 529 19.06 -58.97 13.67
N LYS A 530 18.57 -59.74 12.67
CA LYS A 530 17.93 -59.16 11.50
C LYS A 530 16.48 -58.80 11.87
N VAL A 531 16.10 -57.53 11.71
CA VAL A 531 14.72 -57.09 11.87
C VAL A 531 13.96 -57.44 10.58
N VAL A 532 12.95 -58.28 10.71
CA VAL A 532 12.03 -58.59 9.62
C VAL A 532 10.79 -57.75 9.89
N ASN A 533 10.50 -56.81 8.98
CA ASN A 533 9.23 -56.09 8.97
C ASN A 533 8.10 -56.98 8.58
#